data_1cbb247c1c091b38a3ed5a662a50a30d
#
_entry.id   1cbb247c1c091b38a3ed5a662a50a30d
#
_cell.length_a   1.000
_cell.length_b   1.000
_cell.length_c   1.000
_cell.angle_alpha   90.00
_cell.angle_beta   90.00
_cell.angle_gamma   90.00
#
_symmetry.space_group_name_H-M   'P 1'
#
loop_
_entity.id
_entity.type
_entity.pdbx_description
1 polymer ?
#
loop_
_entity_poly.entity_id
_entity_poly.type
_entity_poly.pdbx_seq_one_letter_code
_entity_poly.pdbx_strand_id
1 'polypeptide(L)'
;MRHTTVLLATILLLAGAVGCSKSGEETAKDCATALTKRTGGDSADTPTVKEAEARAAALDKALADMVRSGYEGVAKDAADAVEEKTQEGKDRPGACESLSEDDYTTLLMAKAIGGLGWTGEGGEFDKLKVVESLGD
;
A
#
# COMPACT_ATOMS: atom_id res chain seq x y z
N MET A 1 -67.81 7.77 24.71
CA MET A 1 -66.96 8.17 23.58
C MET A 1 -65.51 8.10 24.01
N ARG A 2 -64.86 7.05 23.63
CA ARG A 2 -63.47 6.82 24.00
C ARG A 2 -62.64 6.82 22.73
N HIS A 3 -61.90 7.89 22.54
CA HIS A 3 -60.97 8.01 21.46
C HIS A 3 -59.71 7.24 21.79
N THR A 4 -59.58 6.08 21.17
CA THR A 4 -58.37 5.30 21.24
C THR A 4 -57.39 5.87 20.28
N THR A 5 -56.45 6.66 20.80
CA THR A 5 -55.33 7.17 19.98
C THR A 5 -54.38 6.02 19.77
N VAL A 6 -54.42 5.44 18.58
CA VAL A 6 -53.43 4.47 18.15
C VAL A 6 -52.17 5.23 17.81
N LEU A 7 -51.21 5.21 18.72
CA LEU A 7 -49.84 5.62 18.45
C LEU A 7 -49.20 4.58 17.50
N LEU A 8 -49.23 4.90 16.23
CA LEU A 8 -48.39 4.23 15.25
C LEU A 8 -46.97 4.65 15.54
N ALA A 9 -46.28 3.80 16.31
CA ALA A 9 -44.82 3.87 16.38
C ALA A 9 -44.28 3.43 15.01
N THR A 10 -44.03 4.39 14.15
CA THR A 10 -43.21 4.19 12.98
C THR A 10 -41.80 3.93 13.46
N ILE A 11 -41.48 2.65 13.61
CA ILE A 11 -40.12 2.17 13.70
C ILE A 11 -39.52 2.46 12.29
N LEU A 12 -38.87 3.60 12.18
CA LEU A 12 -37.89 3.83 11.14
C LEU A 12 -36.81 2.77 11.37
N LEU A 13 -36.96 1.64 10.72
CA LEU A 13 -35.86 0.78 10.37
C LEU A 13 -34.96 1.66 9.48
N LEU A 14 -34.06 2.35 10.12
CA LEU A 14 -32.78 2.68 9.50
C LEU A 14 -32.15 1.31 9.17
N ALA A 15 -32.58 0.76 8.05
CA ALA A 15 -31.74 -0.13 7.30
C ALA A 15 -30.50 0.71 7.03
N GLY A 16 -29.61 0.76 8.01
CA GLY A 16 -28.26 1.12 7.77
C GLY A 16 -27.88 0.27 6.60
N ALA A 17 -27.65 0.89 5.47
CA ALA A 17 -26.91 0.25 4.43
C ALA A 17 -25.62 -0.19 5.12
N VAL A 18 -25.60 -1.44 5.60
CA VAL A 18 -24.38 -2.18 5.75
C VAL A 18 -23.96 -2.39 4.31
N GLY A 19 -23.66 -1.29 3.65
CA GLY A 19 -22.85 -1.31 2.47
C GLY A 19 -21.65 -2.10 2.91
N CYS A 20 -21.25 -3.10 2.15
CA CYS A 20 -20.02 -3.83 2.34
C CYS A 20 -18.87 -2.83 2.33
N SER A 21 -18.70 -2.08 3.43
CA SER A 21 -17.48 -1.32 3.65
C SER A 21 -16.43 -2.37 3.97
N LYS A 22 -15.62 -2.65 2.98
CA LYS A 22 -14.44 -3.48 3.16
C LYS A 22 -13.65 -2.93 4.34
N SER A 23 -13.09 -3.80 5.17
CA SER A 23 -12.17 -3.37 6.19
C SER A 23 -10.99 -2.62 5.54
N GLY A 24 -10.33 -1.74 6.26
CA GLY A 24 -9.14 -1.05 5.74
C GLY A 24 -8.08 -2.01 5.21
N GLU A 25 -7.95 -3.19 5.83
CA GLU A 25 -7.04 -4.25 5.40
C GLU A 25 -7.46 -4.89 4.07
N GLU A 26 -8.74 -5.16 3.87
CA GLU A 26 -9.26 -5.69 2.61
C GLU A 26 -9.09 -4.69 1.47
N THR A 27 -9.36 -3.42 1.76
CA THR A 27 -9.14 -2.33 0.79
C THR A 27 -7.66 -2.22 0.42
N ALA A 28 -6.75 -2.28 1.39
CA ALA A 28 -5.31 -2.25 1.14
C ALA A 28 -4.86 -3.45 0.31
N LYS A 29 -5.38 -4.64 0.59
CA LYS A 29 -5.10 -5.86 -0.17
C LYS A 29 -5.57 -5.77 -1.62
N ASP A 30 -6.79 -5.31 -1.84
CA ASP A 30 -7.34 -5.14 -3.18
C ASP A 30 -6.56 -4.07 -3.97
N CYS A 31 -6.20 -2.98 -3.31
CA CYS A 31 -5.36 -1.94 -3.88
C CYS A 31 -3.97 -2.49 -4.26
N ALA A 32 -3.31 -3.21 -3.36
CA ALA A 32 -2.00 -3.81 -3.63
C ALA A 32 -2.05 -4.79 -4.80
N THR A 33 -3.11 -5.59 -4.91
CA THR A 33 -3.34 -6.50 -6.05
C THR A 33 -3.48 -5.71 -7.36
N ALA A 34 -4.22 -4.62 -7.36
CA ALA A 34 -4.38 -3.75 -8.53
C ALA A 34 -3.05 -3.08 -8.92
N LEU A 35 -2.26 -2.65 -7.95
CA LEU A 35 -0.95 -2.04 -8.17
C LEU A 35 0.08 -3.02 -8.73
N THR A 36 -0.01 -4.32 -8.42
CA THR A 36 0.88 -5.33 -8.98
C THR A 36 0.90 -5.32 -10.52
N LYS A 37 -0.23 -5.06 -11.14
CA LYS A 37 -0.34 -4.98 -12.60
C LYS A 37 0.45 -3.82 -13.20
N ARG A 38 0.78 -2.82 -12.41
CA ARG A 38 1.48 -1.61 -12.83
C ARG A 38 2.93 -1.59 -12.41
N THR A 39 3.20 -1.96 -11.17
CA THR A 39 4.57 -1.96 -10.62
C THR A 39 5.33 -3.26 -10.85
N GLY A 40 4.63 -4.33 -11.25
CA GLY A 40 5.22 -5.67 -11.33
C GLY A 40 5.32 -6.33 -9.94
N GLY A 41 6.10 -7.37 -9.85
CA GLY A 41 6.31 -8.13 -8.62
C GLY A 41 5.33 -9.29 -8.45
N ASP A 42 5.36 -9.89 -7.27
CA ASP A 42 4.53 -11.03 -6.95
C ASP A 42 3.08 -10.59 -6.67
N SER A 43 2.13 -11.23 -7.34
CA SER A 43 0.70 -11.00 -7.10
C SER A 43 0.22 -11.46 -5.72
N ALA A 44 0.96 -12.34 -5.06
CA ALA A 44 0.71 -12.75 -3.68
C ALA A 44 1.21 -11.73 -2.65
N ASP A 45 2.09 -10.80 -3.05
CA ASP A 45 2.56 -9.71 -2.20
C ASP A 45 1.48 -8.62 -2.06
N THR A 46 0.67 -8.76 -1.03
CA THR A 46 -0.43 -7.85 -0.73
C THR A 46 -0.26 -7.27 0.67
N PRO A 47 0.69 -6.32 0.86
CA PRO A 47 0.94 -5.75 2.18
C PRO A 47 -0.27 -4.97 2.70
N THR A 48 -0.48 -5.01 4.00
CA THR A 48 -1.33 -4.05 4.71
C THR A 48 -0.65 -2.67 4.70
N VAL A 49 -1.38 -1.61 5.03
CA VAL A 49 -0.80 -0.27 5.16
C VAL A 49 0.36 -0.27 6.16
N LYS A 50 0.19 -0.93 7.30
CA LYS A 50 1.25 -1.05 8.33
C LYS A 50 2.50 -1.78 7.82
N GLU A 51 2.34 -2.84 7.08
CA GLU A 51 3.47 -3.56 6.46
C GLU A 51 4.14 -2.72 5.37
N ALA A 52 3.35 -1.97 4.62
CA ALA A 52 3.84 -1.03 3.63
C ALA A 52 4.65 0.11 4.26
N GLU A 53 4.18 0.68 5.38
CA GLU A 53 4.91 1.68 6.16
C GLU A 53 6.26 1.12 6.67
N ALA A 54 6.25 -0.10 7.20
CA ALA A 54 7.46 -0.75 7.69
C ALA A 54 8.46 -0.99 6.55
N ARG A 55 7.98 -1.37 5.37
CA ARG A 55 8.81 -1.58 4.18
C ARG A 55 9.43 -0.28 3.67
N ALA A 56 8.65 0.79 3.60
CA ALA A 56 9.12 2.12 3.23
C ALA A 56 10.16 2.66 4.22
N ALA A 57 9.91 2.53 5.52
CA ALA A 57 10.84 2.95 6.57
C ALA A 57 12.16 2.14 6.53
N ALA A 58 12.09 0.86 6.21
CA ALA A 58 13.27 0.03 6.05
C ALA A 58 14.13 0.44 4.84
N LEU A 59 13.49 0.83 3.74
CA LEU A 59 14.18 1.40 2.58
C LEU A 59 14.88 2.70 2.96
N ASP A 60 14.18 3.66 3.57
CA ASP A 60 14.75 4.95 3.98
C ASP A 60 15.96 4.77 4.88
N LYS A 61 15.87 3.86 5.84
CA LYS A 61 16.99 3.52 6.72
C LYS A 61 18.16 2.93 5.94
N ALA A 62 17.89 2.02 5.01
CA ALA A 62 18.94 1.39 4.20
C ALA A 62 19.65 2.42 3.30
N LEU A 63 18.89 3.33 2.68
CA LEU A 63 19.48 4.43 1.87
C LEU A 63 20.37 5.34 2.72
N ALA A 64 19.90 5.72 3.91
CA ALA A 64 20.70 6.53 4.82
C ALA A 64 21.98 5.81 5.27
N ASP A 65 21.91 4.51 5.54
CA ASP A 65 23.07 3.69 5.91
C ASP A 65 24.07 3.56 4.72
N MET A 66 23.58 3.42 3.50
CA MET A 66 24.41 3.40 2.30
C MET A 66 25.19 4.70 2.12
N VAL A 67 24.52 5.85 2.27
CA VAL A 67 25.15 7.19 2.19
C VAL A 67 26.25 7.31 3.26
N ARG A 68 25.96 6.94 4.50
CA ARG A 68 26.96 7.00 5.59
C ARG A 68 28.16 6.09 5.34
N SER A 69 27.96 5.00 4.62
CA SER A 69 29.02 4.03 4.29
C SER A 69 29.78 4.37 3.01
N GLY A 70 29.47 5.50 2.39
CA GLY A 70 30.16 5.95 1.17
C GLY A 70 29.58 5.40 -0.14
N TYR A 71 28.40 4.74 -0.08
CA TYR A 71 27.69 4.21 -1.26
C TYR A 71 26.59 5.17 -1.75
N GLU A 72 26.90 6.45 -1.84
CA GLU A 72 25.94 7.49 -2.25
C GLU A 72 25.36 7.24 -3.65
N GLY A 73 26.19 6.73 -4.58
CA GLY A 73 25.74 6.40 -5.94
C GLY A 73 24.67 5.30 -5.93
N VAL A 74 24.91 4.22 -5.20
CA VAL A 74 23.96 3.11 -5.07
C VAL A 74 22.67 3.57 -4.39
N ALA A 75 22.78 4.40 -3.34
CA ALA A 75 21.62 4.95 -2.65
C ALA A 75 20.78 5.83 -3.58
N LYS A 76 21.44 6.65 -4.41
CA LYS A 76 20.75 7.49 -5.40
C LYS A 76 20.06 6.64 -6.46
N ASP A 77 20.74 5.66 -7.04
CA ASP A 77 20.18 4.79 -8.06
C ASP A 77 18.98 3.98 -7.52
N ALA A 78 19.05 3.55 -6.26
CA ALA A 78 17.94 2.89 -5.58
C ALA A 78 16.74 3.83 -5.41
N ALA A 79 16.96 5.05 -4.97
CA ALA A 79 15.89 6.05 -4.82
C ALA A 79 15.24 6.37 -6.18
N ASP A 80 16.04 6.57 -7.22
CA ASP A 80 15.59 6.86 -8.58
C ASP A 80 14.77 5.69 -9.14
N ALA A 81 15.20 4.44 -8.90
CA ALA A 81 14.48 3.24 -9.33
C ALA A 81 13.09 3.11 -8.66
N VAL A 82 12.99 3.39 -7.37
CA VAL A 82 11.70 3.41 -6.66
C VAL A 82 10.81 4.52 -7.19
N GLU A 83 11.36 5.71 -7.42
CA GLU A 83 10.61 6.83 -7.98
C GLU A 83 10.05 6.49 -9.37
N GLU A 84 10.86 5.92 -10.25
CA GLU A 84 10.42 5.47 -11.58
C GLU A 84 9.28 4.45 -11.47
N LYS A 85 9.40 3.45 -10.60
CA LYS A 85 8.34 2.47 -10.36
C LYS A 85 7.06 3.08 -9.77
N THR A 86 7.17 4.07 -8.91
CA THR A 86 5.99 4.77 -8.38
C THR A 86 5.29 5.60 -9.44
N GLN A 87 6.02 6.14 -10.42
CA GLN A 87 5.41 6.83 -11.57
C GLN A 87 4.56 5.90 -12.43
N GLU A 88 4.93 4.64 -12.58
CA GLU A 88 4.12 3.64 -13.29
C GLU A 88 2.76 3.40 -12.61
N GLY A 89 2.67 3.56 -11.30
CA GLY A 89 1.45 3.45 -10.49
C GLY A 89 0.72 4.76 -10.24
N LYS A 90 1.11 5.85 -10.88
CA LYS A 90 0.58 7.20 -10.62
C LYS A 90 -0.92 7.34 -10.86
N ASP A 91 -1.47 6.63 -11.84
CA ASP A 91 -2.90 6.59 -12.07
C ASP A 91 -3.55 5.68 -11.04
N ARG A 92 -4.23 6.28 -10.08
CA ARG A 92 -4.84 5.59 -8.96
C ARG A 92 -5.89 4.58 -9.42
N PRO A 93 -5.72 3.26 -9.18
CA PRO A 93 -6.74 2.27 -9.50
C PRO A 93 -8.01 2.48 -8.70
N GLY A 94 -9.16 2.10 -9.26
CA GLY A 94 -10.46 2.17 -8.57
C GLY A 94 -10.49 1.43 -7.24
N ALA A 95 -9.79 0.28 -7.14
CA ALA A 95 -9.64 -0.47 -5.90
C ALA A 95 -8.92 0.30 -4.77
N CYS A 96 -8.20 1.37 -5.11
CA CYS A 96 -7.46 2.22 -4.18
C CYS A 96 -8.19 3.52 -3.79
N GLU A 97 -9.32 3.82 -4.41
CA GLU A 97 -10.01 5.14 -4.26
C GLU A 97 -10.44 5.44 -2.83
N SER A 98 -10.81 4.42 -2.06
CA SER A 98 -11.26 4.58 -0.69
C SER A 98 -10.13 4.74 0.34
N LEU A 99 -8.88 4.57 -0.07
CA LEU A 99 -7.72 4.83 0.78
C LEU A 99 -7.43 6.34 0.87
N SER A 100 -6.86 6.77 1.98
CA SER A 100 -6.30 8.12 2.08
C SER A 100 -5.15 8.29 1.08
N GLU A 101 -4.79 9.52 0.76
CA GLU A 101 -3.64 9.83 -0.09
C GLU A 101 -2.34 9.23 0.48
N ASP A 102 -2.14 9.38 1.78
CA ASP A 102 -0.94 8.87 2.47
C ASP A 102 -0.88 7.34 2.44
N ASP A 103 -1.98 6.67 2.72
CA ASP A 103 -2.05 5.19 2.67
C ASP A 103 -1.82 4.68 1.25
N TYR A 104 -2.41 5.34 0.25
CA TYR A 104 -2.19 4.99 -1.14
C TYR A 104 -0.73 5.15 -1.56
N THR A 105 -0.12 6.29 -1.23
CA THR A 105 1.30 6.56 -1.54
C THR A 105 2.21 5.55 -0.87
N THR A 106 1.93 5.20 0.38
CA THR A 106 2.69 4.20 1.13
C THR A 106 2.58 2.81 0.49
N LEU A 107 1.37 2.38 0.11
CA LEU A 107 1.17 1.12 -0.59
C LEU A 107 1.85 1.11 -1.96
N LEU A 108 1.76 2.19 -2.70
CA LEU A 108 2.40 2.34 -4.00
C LEU A 108 3.92 2.19 -3.88
N MET A 109 4.54 2.84 -2.90
CA MET A 109 5.96 2.71 -2.61
C MET A 109 6.33 1.26 -2.24
N ALA A 110 5.57 0.62 -1.37
CA ALA A 110 5.80 -0.77 -0.97
C ALA A 110 5.69 -1.73 -2.17
N LYS A 111 4.73 -1.50 -3.05
CA LYS A 111 4.57 -2.30 -4.28
C LYS A 111 5.66 -2.01 -5.30
N ALA A 112 6.16 -0.78 -5.39
CA ALA A 112 7.32 -0.45 -6.21
C ALA A 112 8.57 -1.19 -5.76
N ILE A 113 8.83 -1.24 -4.45
CA ILE A 113 9.93 -2.01 -3.85
C ILE A 113 9.80 -3.50 -4.18
N GLY A 114 8.60 -4.07 -4.07
CA GLY A 114 8.32 -5.45 -4.45
C GLY A 114 8.50 -5.69 -5.96
N GLY A 115 8.08 -4.75 -6.79
CA GLY A 115 8.23 -4.79 -8.25
C GLY A 115 9.68 -4.74 -8.71
N LEU A 116 10.57 -4.13 -7.93
CA LEU A 116 12.02 -4.14 -8.16
C LEU A 116 12.70 -5.44 -7.70
N GLY A 117 11.95 -6.33 -7.04
CA GLY A 117 12.49 -7.58 -6.50
C GLY A 117 13.28 -7.41 -5.20
N TRP A 118 13.09 -6.32 -4.47
CA TRP A 118 13.83 -5.99 -3.26
C TRP A 118 13.14 -6.45 -1.97
N THR A 119 12.32 -7.47 -2.07
CA THR A 119 11.64 -8.07 -0.93
C THR A 119 12.09 -9.51 -0.72
N GLY A 120 12.10 -9.95 0.54
CA GLY A 120 12.29 -11.33 0.93
C GLY A 120 11.03 -12.18 0.73
N GLU A 121 11.09 -13.45 1.10
CA GLU A 121 9.97 -14.41 0.96
C GLU A 121 8.73 -14.01 1.77
N GLY A 122 8.92 -13.31 2.88
CA GLY A 122 7.83 -12.78 3.73
C GLY A 122 7.32 -11.41 3.31
N GLY A 123 7.83 -10.85 2.20
CA GLY A 123 7.45 -9.51 1.74
C GLY A 123 8.18 -8.37 2.46
N GLU A 124 9.08 -8.66 3.40
CA GLU A 124 9.92 -7.66 4.05
C GLU A 124 10.98 -7.11 3.08
N PHE A 125 11.40 -5.86 3.32
CA PHE A 125 12.46 -5.24 2.53
C PHE A 125 13.80 -5.96 2.74
N ASP A 126 14.48 -6.28 1.64
CA ASP A 126 15.79 -6.95 1.64
C ASP A 126 16.88 -6.06 1.02
N LYS A 127 17.70 -5.46 1.88
CA LYS A 127 18.81 -4.59 1.48
C LYS A 127 19.84 -5.30 0.60
N LEU A 128 20.07 -6.60 0.78
CA LEU A 128 21.05 -7.33 -0.01
C LEU A 128 20.65 -7.40 -1.47
N LYS A 129 19.36 -7.57 -1.73
CA LYS A 129 18.82 -7.58 -3.09
C LYS A 129 19.00 -6.24 -3.81
N VAL A 130 18.95 -5.13 -3.08
CA VAL A 130 19.23 -3.80 -3.63
C VAL A 130 20.69 -3.74 -4.09
N VAL A 131 21.61 -4.15 -3.24
CA VAL A 131 23.05 -4.13 -3.54
C VAL A 131 23.37 -5.07 -4.70
N GLU A 132 22.78 -6.26 -4.73
CA GLU A 132 22.96 -7.21 -5.84
C GLU A 132 22.43 -6.66 -7.17
N SER A 133 21.32 -5.95 -7.16
CA SER A 133 20.70 -5.42 -8.38
C SER A 133 21.38 -4.16 -8.93
N LEU A 134 22.02 -3.36 -8.09
CA LEU A 134 22.58 -2.07 -8.44
C LEU A 134 24.12 -2.00 -8.26
N GLY A 135 24.70 -3.01 -7.66
CA GLY A 135 26.11 -3.05 -7.31
C GLY A 135 27.05 -3.59 -8.40
N ASP A 136 26.53 -3.91 -9.57
CA ASP A 136 27.32 -4.40 -10.72
C ASP A 136 27.85 -3.28 -11.61
#